data_f46e2770a8ddb4bd4576e2c6a72542a4
#
_entry.id   f46e2770a8ddb4bd4576e2c6a72542a4
#
_cell.length_a   1.000
_cell.length_b   1.000
_cell.length_c   1.000
_cell.angle_alpha   90.00
_cell.angle_beta   90.00
_cell.angle_gamma   90.00
#
_symmetry.space_group_name_H-M   'P 1'
#
loop_
_entity.id
_entity.type
_entity.pdbx_description
1 polymer ?
#
loop_
_entity_poly.entity_id
_entity_poly.type
_entity_poly.pdbx_seq_one_letter_code
_entity_poly.pdbx_strand_id
1 'polypeptide(L)'
;MIKKELGIIGIGKIGSALLRRFINSNTINHDNIIIYDINYDRLKAISNEFDVSIAKNIAELVKISNYILIAVLPQVINTVLEEVKEVLSEQQVLISIAAGITINHIKTFIPKSVGIIRIMTNSPALIGEAATAIAINKDVNEKDLSFAKNLFRSVGIVVELDEIHLDAVTGLSGSGPAYIFIIIEALADGGVKMGLSREISIKLAAQTVLGSAKLLLETKKHPGELKDMVATPAGTTITAIHELESAKLRATLIRAVEAATLKSRSLNSSSFK
;
A
#
# COMPACT_ATOMS: atom_id res chain seq x y z
N MET A 1 32.21 -5.96 5.57
CA MET A 1 30.82 -6.33 5.91
C MET A 1 30.15 -6.83 4.64
N ILE A 2 29.36 -7.90 4.74
CA ILE A 2 28.61 -8.43 3.58
C ILE A 2 27.55 -7.40 3.22
N LYS A 3 27.50 -6.98 1.95
CA LYS A 3 26.56 -5.98 1.46
C LYS A 3 25.18 -6.63 1.31
N LYS A 4 24.15 -5.99 1.85
CA LYS A 4 22.74 -6.43 1.72
C LYS A 4 22.07 -5.71 0.56
N GLU A 5 21.10 -6.33 -0.05
CA GLU A 5 20.35 -5.69 -1.14
C GLU A 5 19.30 -4.73 -0.57
N LEU A 6 18.56 -5.15 0.48
CA LEU A 6 17.45 -4.39 1.07
C LEU A 6 17.61 -4.25 2.57
N GLY A 7 17.60 -3.00 3.06
CA GLY A 7 17.42 -2.67 4.47
C GLY A 7 15.99 -2.19 4.71
N ILE A 8 15.30 -2.69 5.73
CA ILE A 8 13.94 -2.28 6.08
C ILE A 8 13.94 -1.63 7.46
N ILE A 9 13.57 -0.36 7.52
CA ILE A 9 13.39 0.41 8.75
C ILE A 9 11.90 0.46 9.08
N GLY A 10 11.51 -0.20 10.18
CA GLY A 10 10.11 -0.33 10.60
C GLY A 10 9.50 -1.66 10.19
N ILE A 11 9.37 -2.57 11.17
CA ILE A 11 8.72 -3.88 11.03
C ILE A 11 7.36 -3.88 11.74
N GLY A 12 6.60 -2.80 11.51
CA GLY A 12 5.20 -2.70 11.93
C GLY A 12 4.27 -3.59 11.09
N LYS A 13 2.96 -3.35 11.15
CA LYS A 13 1.97 -4.16 10.41
C LYS A 13 2.26 -4.24 8.91
N ILE A 14 2.54 -3.10 8.26
CA ILE A 14 2.82 -3.07 6.81
C ILE A 14 4.24 -3.55 6.51
N GLY A 15 5.26 -3.08 7.24
CA GLY A 15 6.65 -3.49 7.02
C GLY A 15 6.85 -5.01 7.14
N SER A 16 6.27 -5.65 8.15
CA SER A 16 6.32 -7.10 8.30
C SER A 16 5.53 -7.83 7.20
N ALA A 17 4.39 -7.30 6.77
CA ALA A 17 3.61 -7.87 5.68
C ALA A 17 4.40 -7.86 4.35
N LEU A 18 5.03 -6.73 4.04
CA LEU A 18 5.88 -6.58 2.86
C LEU A 18 7.05 -7.56 2.91
N LEU A 19 7.78 -7.59 4.03
CA LEU A 19 8.89 -8.53 4.24
C LEU A 19 8.48 -9.98 3.98
N ARG A 20 7.39 -10.43 4.62
CA ARG A 20 6.84 -11.79 4.44
C ARG A 20 6.57 -12.11 2.97
N ARG A 21 5.94 -11.17 2.27
CA ARG A 21 5.61 -11.36 0.85
C ARG A 21 6.85 -11.37 -0.03
N PHE A 22 7.80 -10.47 0.20
CA PHE A 22 9.06 -10.42 -0.56
C PHE A 22 9.83 -11.73 -0.48
N ILE A 23 9.89 -12.35 0.71
CA ILE A 23 10.58 -13.63 0.92
C ILE A 23 9.75 -14.79 0.35
N ASN A 24 8.46 -14.89 0.71
CA ASN A 24 7.61 -16.03 0.31
C ASN A 24 7.38 -16.11 -1.20
N SER A 25 7.47 -14.99 -1.91
CA SER A 25 7.41 -14.96 -3.37
C SER A 25 8.75 -15.21 -4.06
N ASN A 26 9.82 -15.45 -3.30
CA ASN A 26 11.20 -15.55 -3.79
C ASN A 26 11.68 -14.33 -4.59
N THR A 27 11.09 -13.15 -4.34
CA THR A 27 11.48 -11.91 -5.02
C THR A 27 12.83 -11.42 -4.55
N ILE A 28 13.16 -11.65 -3.27
CA ILE A 28 14.48 -11.40 -2.68
C ILE A 28 14.82 -12.50 -1.67
N ASN A 29 16.09 -12.91 -1.65
CA ASN A 29 16.56 -13.90 -0.68
C ASN A 29 16.66 -13.27 0.72
N HIS A 30 16.23 -14.00 1.75
CA HIS A 30 16.31 -13.55 3.15
C HIS A 30 17.73 -13.14 3.58
N ASP A 31 18.77 -13.82 3.07
CA ASP A 31 20.17 -13.48 3.31
C ASP A 31 20.54 -12.07 2.82
N ASN A 32 19.81 -11.53 1.85
CA ASN A 32 20.03 -10.20 1.26
C ASN A 32 19.23 -9.10 1.97
N ILE A 33 18.54 -9.44 3.07
CA ILE A 33 17.72 -8.51 3.83
C ILE A 33 18.32 -8.24 5.21
N ILE A 34 18.25 -6.99 5.65
CA ILE A 34 18.51 -6.60 7.03
C ILE A 34 17.37 -5.71 7.51
N ILE A 35 16.96 -5.91 8.77
CA ILE A 35 15.82 -5.21 9.36
C ILE A 35 16.19 -4.42 10.61
N TYR A 36 15.44 -3.35 10.86
CA TYR A 36 15.52 -2.57 12.09
C TYR A 36 14.15 -2.07 12.53
N ASP A 37 13.87 -2.14 13.81
CA ASP A 37 12.70 -1.54 14.47
C ASP A 37 13.09 -1.19 15.91
N ILE A 38 12.43 -0.20 16.51
CA ILE A 38 12.62 0.16 17.93
C ILE A 38 12.08 -0.93 18.87
N ASN A 39 11.17 -1.79 18.41
CA ASN A 39 10.60 -2.89 19.16
C ASN A 39 11.45 -4.16 18.92
N TYR A 40 12.34 -4.43 19.86
CA TYR A 40 13.28 -5.56 19.77
C TYR A 40 12.59 -6.93 19.76
N ASP A 41 11.48 -7.11 20.51
CA ASP A 41 10.76 -8.39 20.54
C ASP A 41 10.17 -8.71 19.17
N ARG A 42 9.64 -7.69 18.50
CA ARG A 42 9.14 -7.82 17.13
C ARG A 42 10.25 -8.15 16.13
N LEU A 43 11.40 -7.49 16.23
CA LEU A 43 12.58 -7.79 15.41
C LEU A 43 12.98 -9.25 15.57
N LYS A 44 13.10 -9.72 16.82
CA LYS A 44 13.51 -11.09 17.14
C LYS A 44 12.51 -12.12 16.62
N ALA A 45 11.20 -11.85 16.76
CA ALA A 45 10.17 -12.74 16.25
C ALA A 45 10.26 -12.90 14.72
N ILE A 46 10.39 -11.78 13.99
CA ILE A 46 10.49 -11.77 12.52
C ILE A 46 11.81 -12.39 12.05
N SER A 47 12.93 -12.09 12.72
CA SER A 47 14.22 -12.68 12.37
C SER A 47 14.22 -14.20 12.56
N ASN A 48 13.63 -14.69 13.65
CA ASN A 48 13.51 -16.13 13.88
C ASN A 48 12.61 -16.83 12.86
N GLU A 49 11.57 -16.14 12.38
CA GLU A 49 10.61 -16.70 11.41
C GLU A 49 11.22 -16.79 10.00
N PHE A 50 12.01 -15.80 9.59
CA PHE A 50 12.50 -15.67 8.21
C PHE A 50 14.02 -15.75 8.07
N ASP A 51 14.75 -15.94 9.14
CA ASP A 51 16.22 -15.97 9.17
C ASP A 51 16.88 -14.72 8.54
N VAL A 52 16.27 -13.55 8.78
CA VAL A 52 16.79 -12.26 8.31
C VAL A 52 17.70 -11.61 9.33
N SER A 53 18.70 -10.88 8.86
CA SER A 53 19.65 -10.18 9.72
C SER A 53 19.00 -9.02 10.47
N ILE A 54 19.39 -8.78 11.72
CA ILE A 54 18.98 -7.61 12.52
C ILE A 54 20.12 -6.61 12.58
N ALA A 55 19.85 -5.34 12.28
CA ALA A 55 20.78 -4.24 12.49
C ALA A 55 20.72 -3.74 13.93
N LYS A 56 21.88 -3.33 14.48
CA LYS A 56 21.97 -2.75 15.82
C LYS A 56 21.37 -1.36 15.91
N ASN A 57 21.41 -0.61 14.79
CA ASN A 57 20.84 0.72 14.65
C ASN A 57 20.62 1.04 13.16
N ILE A 58 19.96 2.17 12.87
CA ILE A 58 19.69 2.64 11.50
C ILE A 58 20.99 2.85 10.72
N ALA A 59 22.02 3.40 11.34
CA ALA A 59 23.30 3.67 10.67
C ALA A 59 23.98 2.39 10.16
N GLU A 60 23.95 1.29 10.92
CA GLU A 60 24.47 0.00 10.46
C GLU A 60 23.67 -0.51 9.26
N LEU A 61 22.33 -0.49 9.35
CA LEU A 61 21.45 -0.93 8.26
C LEU A 61 21.74 -0.15 6.98
N VAL A 62 21.80 1.19 7.06
CA VAL A 62 22.01 2.04 5.89
C VAL A 62 23.38 1.76 5.26
N LYS A 63 24.47 1.69 6.05
CA LYS A 63 25.84 1.47 5.55
C LYS A 63 26.01 0.21 4.72
N ILE A 64 25.24 -0.83 4.99
CA ILE A 64 25.42 -2.12 4.32
C ILE A 64 24.31 -2.45 3.30
N SER A 65 23.29 -1.61 3.16
CA SER A 65 22.16 -1.82 2.24
C SER A 65 22.32 -1.01 0.95
N ASN A 66 21.86 -1.55 -0.18
CA ASN A 66 21.75 -0.80 -1.44
C ASN A 66 20.45 0.00 -1.51
N TYR A 67 19.35 -0.63 -1.11
CA TYR A 67 18.01 -0.05 -1.04
C TYR A 67 17.57 0.06 0.41
N ILE A 68 17.03 1.19 0.81
CA ILE A 68 16.56 1.46 2.16
C ILE A 68 15.05 1.69 2.10
N LEU A 69 14.26 0.73 2.58
CA LEU A 69 12.81 0.83 2.70
C LEU A 69 12.44 1.43 4.07
N ILE A 70 11.85 2.61 4.07
CA ILE A 70 11.30 3.26 5.26
C ILE A 70 9.81 2.91 5.35
N ALA A 71 9.47 2.07 6.34
CA ALA A 71 8.12 1.57 6.60
C ALA A 71 7.62 1.96 7.99
N VAL A 72 7.96 3.17 8.43
CA VAL A 72 7.53 3.72 9.71
C VAL A 72 6.29 4.61 9.56
N LEU A 73 5.66 4.94 10.69
CA LEU A 73 4.55 5.89 10.73
C LEU A 73 5.03 7.30 10.31
N PRO A 74 4.18 8.09 9.63
CA PRO A 74 4.53 9.44 9.19
C PRO A 74 5.04 10.35 10.31
N GLN A 75 4.54 10.19 11.54
CA GLN A 75 4.89 11.02 12.69
C GLN A 75 6.35 10.89 13.15
N VAL A 76 7.00 9.76 12.85
CA VAL A 76 8.38 9.49 13.27
C VAL A 76 9.39 9.56 12.12
N ILE A 77 8.93 9.83 10.90
CA ILE A 77 9.80 9.77 9.73
C ILE A 77 10.95 10.78 9.77
N ASN A 78 10.72 11.98 10.31
CA ASN A 78 11.76 13.01 10.41
C ASN A 78 12.92 12.54 11.28
N THR A 79 12.63 11.90 12.43
CA THR A 79 13.66 11.31 13.29
C THR A 79 14.47 10.24 12.54
N VAL A 80 13.79 9.38 11.77
CA VAL A 80 14.46 8.35 10.97
C VAL A 80 15.32 8.97 9.88
N LEU A 81 14.83 10.00 9.17
CA LEU A 81 15.59 10.68 8.12
C LEU A 81 16.82 11.41 8.66
N GLU A 82 16.75 11.97 9.88
CA GLU A 82 17.91 12.57 10.56
C GLU A 82 19.03 11.54 10.82
N GLU A 83 18.69 10.32 11.23
CA GLU A 83 19.67 9.26 11.41
C GLU A 83 20.20 8.69 10.09
N VAL A 84 19.32 8.58 9.09
CA VAL A 84 19.65 8.06 7.74
C VAL A 84 20.64 9.00 7.04
N LYS A 85 20.42 10.33 7.10
CA LYS A 85 21.22 11.33 6.38
C LYS A 85 22.71 11.29 6.72
N GLU A 86 23.05 10.96 7.98
CA GLU A 86 24.43 10.96 8.46
C GLU A 86 25.33 9.90 7.78
N VAL A 87 24.70 8.87 7.17
CA VAL A 87 25.41 7.72 6.63
C VAL A 87 24.96 7.32 5.23
N LEU A 88 23.94 7.98 4.69
CA LEU A 88 23.40 7.70 3.36
C LEU A 88 24.35 8.18 2.27
N SER A 89 24.63 7.34 1.28
CA SER A 89 25.45 7.66 0.13
C SER A 89 24.60 7.88 -1.14
N GLU A 90 25.14 8.64 -2.09
CA GLU A 90 24.48 8.94 -3.37
C GLU A 90 24.23 7.71 -4.26
N GLN A 91 24.91 6.60 -3.97
CA GLN A 91 24.75 5.33 -4.70
C GLN A 91 23.59 4.48 -4.17
N GLN A 92 22.94 4.91 -3.10
CA GLN A 92 21.83 4.20 -2.47
C GLN A 92 20.49 4.79 -2.90
N VAL A 93 19.45 4.01 -2.78
CA VAL A 93 18.08 4.44 -3.10
C VAL A 93 17.21 4.33 -1.86
N LEU A 94 16.50 5.41 -1.59
CA LEU A 94 15.53 5.48 -0.50
C LEU A 94 14.14 5.16 -1.04
N ILE A 95 13.49 4.17 -0.46
CA ILE A 95 12.10 3.80 -0.76
C ILE A 95 11.24 4.16 0.45
N SER A 96 10.22 4.99 0.28
CA SER A 96 9.34 5.41 1.37
C SER A 96 7.91 4.98 1.10
N ILE A 97 7.28 4.31 2.09
CA ILE A 97 5.83 4.02 2.08
C ILE A 97 5.06 4.88 3.09
N ALA A 98 5.69 5.91 3.66
CA ALA A 98 5.07 6.79 4.63
C ALA A 98 3.99 7.66 3.95
N ALA A 99 2.74 7.49 4.37
CA ALA A 99 1.62 8.25 3.84
C ALA A 99 1.79 9.76 4.13
N GLY A 100 1.51 10.60 3.12
CA GLY A 100 1.56 12.04 3.29
C GLY A 100 2.98 12.65 3.29
N ILE A 101 4.05 11.88 3.14
CA ILE A 101 5.43 12.40 3.10
C ILE A 101 5.89 12.51 1.65
N THR A 102 6.14 13.73 1.18
CA THR A 102 6.52 14.00 -0.21
C THR A 102 8.01 13.75 -0.46
N ILE A 103 8.37 13.51 -1.72
CA ILE A 103 9.77 13.44 -2.18
C ILE A 103 10.50 14.76 -1.81
N ASN A 104 9.85 15.90 -2.01
CA ASN A 104 10.45 17.19 -1.65
C ASN A 104 10.73 17.29 -0.14
N HIS A 105 9.83 16.78 0.71
CA HIS A 105 10.07 16.74 2.15
C HIS A 105 11.31 15.88 2.47
N ILE A 106 11.37 14.66 1.92
CA ILE A 106 12.53 13.77 2.13
C ILE A 106 13.82 14.45 1.66
N LYS A 107 13.82 15.16 0.53
CA LYS A 107 14.98 15.90 -0.01
C LYS A 107 15.49 17.01 0.90
N THR A 108 14.70 17.50 1.85
CA THR A 108 15.21 18.50 2.82
C THR A 108 16.16 17.88 3.85
N PHE A 109 16.14 16.57 4.03
CA PHE A 109 16.98 15.85 4.99
C PHE A 109 18.21 15.19 4.36
N ILE A 110 18.12 14.72 3.12
CA ILE A 110 19.13 13.85 2.52
C ILE A 110 19.90 14.54 1.38
N PRO A 111 21.07 14.00 0.94
CA PRO A 111 21.80 14.53 -0.21
C PRO A 111 20.93 14.65 -1.46
N LYS A 112 21.16 15.72 -2.24
CA LYS A 112 20.30 16.09 -3.40
C LYS A 112 20.28 15.07 -4.53
N SER A 113 21.33 14.26 -4.67
CA SER A 113 21.54 13.27 -5.73
C SER A 113 21.05 11.86 -5.41
N VAL A 114 20.48 11.63 -4.22
CA VAL A 114 19.95 10.32 -3.84
C VAL A 114 18.65 10.02 -4.59
N GLY A 115 18.57 8.81 -5.15
CA GLY A 115 17.34 8.29 -5.73
C GLY A 115 16.26 8.08 -4.65
N ILE A 116 15.06 8.64 -4.87
CA ILE A 116 13.92 8.50 -3.97
C ILE A 116 12.75 7.90 -4.73
N ILE A 117 12.24 6.80 -4.19
CA ILE A 117 11.03 6.12 -4.66
C ILE A 117 9.97 6.27 -3.58
N ARG A 118 8.91 7.02 -3.89
CA ARG A 118 7.76 7.16 -3.01
C ARG A 118 6.67 6.19 -3.43
N ILE A 119 6.17 5.42 -2.49
CA ILE A 119 5.19 4.37 -2.74
C ILE A 119 3.96 4.60 -1.88
N MET A 120 2.80 4.47 -2.50
CA MET A 120 1.52 4.34 -1.81
C MET A 120 0.95 2.95 -2.07
N THR A 121 0.82 2.16 -1.02
CA THR A 121 0.24 0.81 -1.03
C THR A 121 -0.91 0.72 -0.04
N ASN A 122 -1.58 -0.41 0.06
CA ASN A 122 -2.73 -0.59 0.95
C ASN A 122 -2.70 -1.91 1.73
N SER A 123 -3.63 -2.07 2.68
CA SER A 123 -3.67 -3.22 3.59
C SER A 123 -3.83 -4.60 2.93
N PRO A 124 -4.46 -4.78 1.75
CA PRO A 124 -4.44 -6.06 1.04
C PRO A 124 -3.05 -6.59 0.67
N ALA A 125 -1.98 -5.81 0.84
CA ALA A 125 -0.60 -6.31 0.80
C ALA A 125 -0.35 -7.50 1.72
N LEU A 126 -1.08 -7.60 2.83
CA LEU A 126 -1.05 -8.74 3.76
C LEU A 126 -1.31 -10.09 3.07
N ILE A 127 -2.13 -10.10 2.04
CA ILE A 127 -2.53 -11.30 1.29
C ILE A 127 -2.04 -11.31 -0.17
N GLY A 128 -1.23 -10.32 -0.57
CA GLY A 128 -0.69 -10.22 -1.92
C GLY A 128 -1.62 -9.59 -2.96
N GLU A 129 -2.62 -8.85 -2.52
CA GLU A 129 -3.66 -8.23 -3.37
C GLU A 129 -3.66 -6.70 -3.22
N ALA A 130 -2.48 -6.11 -3.02
CA ALA A 130 -2.35 -4.66 -2.89
C ALA A 130 -2.57 -3.94 -4.22
N ALA A 131 -3.09 -2.72 -4.12
CA ALA A 131 -2.98 -1.72 -5.16
C ALA A 131 -1.84 -0.76 -4.76
N THR A 132 -0.76 -0.76 -5.53
CA THR A 132 0.45 0.02 -5.25
C THR A 132 0.70 1.03 -6.35
N ALA A 133 0.94 2.28 -5.97
CA ALA A 133 1.41 3.33 -6.87
C ALA A 133 2.83 3.74 -6.51
N ILE A 134 3.67 3.95 -7.53
CA ILE A 134 5.07 4.34 -7.41
C ILE A 134 5.28 5.69 -8.09
N ALA A 135 5.91 6.61 -7.38
CA ALA A 135 6.45 7.86 -7.94
C ALA A 135 7.94 7.96 -7.62
N ILE A 136 8.70 8.55 -8.52
CA ILE A 136 10.16 8.66 -8.42
C ILE A 136 10.65 10.09 -8.57
N ASN A 137 11.85 10.39 -8.04
CA ASN A 137 12.58 11.57 -8.44
C ASN A 137 13.46 11.30 -9.67
N LYS A 138 14.04 12.36 -10.24
CA LYS A 138 14.90 12.28 -11.43
C LYS A 138 16.21 11.50 -11.24
N ASP A 139 16.60 11.24 -10.00
CA ASP A 139 17.85 10.59 -9.65
C ASP A 139 17.71 9.05 -9.55
N VAL A 140 16.50 8.53 -9.73
CA VAL A 140 16.22 7.08 -9.82
C VAL A 140 16.44 6.62 -11.27
N ASN A 141 17.28 5.63 -11.45
CA ASN A 141 17.50 5.01 -12.75
C ASN A 141 16.57 3.83 -13.01
N GLU A 142 16.52 3.32 -14.24
CA GLU A 142 15.64 2.21 -14.64
C GLU A 142 15.88 0.91 -13.87
N LYS A 143 17.12 0.62 -13.46
CA LYS A 143 17.44 -0.57 -12.66
C LYS A 143 16.81 -0.48 -11.29
N ASP A 144 16.92 0.68 -10.65
CA ASP A 144 16.39 0.91 -9.31
C ASP A 144 14.86 0.93 -9.30
N LEU A 145 14.26 1.54 -10.31
CA LEU A 145 12.82 1.51 -10.51
C LEU A 145 12.31 0.09 -10.74
N SER A 146 13.00 -0.68 -11.58
CA SER A 146 12.66 -2.09 -11.85
C SER A 146 12.76 -2.95 -10.60
N PHE A 147 13.77 -2.73 -9.76
CA PHE A 147 13.90 -3.42 -8.49
C PHE A 147 12.69 -3.14 -7.58
N ALA A 148 12.33 -1.87 -7.39
CA ALA A 148 11.17 -1.50 -6.59
C ALA A 148 9.86 -2.06 -7.15
N LYS A 149 9.66 -1.96 -8.47
CA LYS A 149 8.49 -2.56 -9.14
C LYS A 149 8.39 -4.06 -8.90
N ASN A 150 9.50 -4.79 -8.99
CA ASN A 150 9.53 -6.24 -8.78
C ASN A 150 9.17 -6.60 -7.32
N LEU A 151 9.74 -5.88 -6.35
CA LEU A 151 9.37 -6.06 -4.94
C LEU A 151 7.86 -5.88 -4.73
N PHE A 152 7.30 -4.78 -5.22
CA PHE A 152 5.91 -4.46 -4.96
C PHE A 152 4.92 -5.23 -5.84
N ARG A 153 5.33 -5.79 -6.99
CA ARG A 153 4.53 -6.75 -7.75
C ARG A 153 4.30 -8.06 -7.00
N SER A 154 5.18 -8.42 -6.09
CA SER A 154 5.00 -9.60 -5.24
C SER A 154 3.87 -9.44 -4.21
N VAL A 155 3.42 -8.21 -3.97
CA VAL A 155 2.35 -7.89 -3.02
C VAL A 155 1.05 -7.43 -3.71
N GLY A 156 1.00 -7.38 -5.04
CA GLY A 156 -0.19 -6.99 -5.81
C GLY A 156 0.13 -6.29 -7.13
N ILE A 157 -0.80 -5.46 -7.60
CA ILE A 157 -0.58 -4.68 -8.81
C ILE A 157 0.27 -3.43 -8.53
N VAL A 158 1.04 -3.02 -9.54
CA VAL A 158 1.89 -1.81 -9.46
C VAL A 158 1.59 -0.90 -10.64
N VAL A 159 1.33 0.37 -10.35
CA VAL A 159 1.22 1.45 -11.34
C VAL A 159 2.28 2.51 -11.05
N GLU A 160 2.88 3.05 -12.10
CA GLU A 160 3.77 4.21 -12.02
C GLU A 160 3.02 5.47 -12.42
N LEU A 161 3.23 6.56 -11.68
CA LEU A 161 2.59 7.83 -11.96
C LEU A 161 3.37 9.00 -11.31
N ASP A 162 3.05 10.21 -11.72
CA ASP A 162 3.62 11.41 -11.13
C ASP A 162 3.22 11.57 -9.66
N GLU A 163 4.12 12.05 -8.83
CA GLU A 163 3.92 12.20 -7.39
C GLU A 163 2.66 13.01 -7.03
N ILE A 164 2.28 13.99 -7.85
CA ILE A 164 1.09 14.83 -7.62
C ILE A 164 -0.22 14.03 -7.50
N HIS A 165 -0.25 12.82 -8.04
CA HIS A 165 -1.42 11.94 -8.02
C HIS A 165 -1.48 11.01 -6.78
N LEU A 166 -0.40 10.88 -5.99
CA LEU A 166 -0.36 9.95 -4.86
C LEU A 166 -1.37 10.27 -3.75
N ASP A 167 -1.79 11.53 -3.61
CA ASP A 167 -2.87 11.87 -2.67
C ASP A 167 -4.23 11.33 -3.15
N ALA A 168 -4.48 11.35 -4.45
CA ALA A 168 -5.68 10.73 -5.03
C ALA A 168 -5.64 9.20 -4.90
N VAL A 169 -4.47 8.59 -5.09
CA VAL A 169 -4.25 7.16 -4.82
C VAL A 169 -4.52 6.84 -3.35
N THR A 170 -4.08 7.68 -2.43
CA THR A 170 -4.36 7.53 -0.99
C THR A 170 -5.87 7.52 -0.73
N GLY A 171 -6.62 8.47 -1.33
CA GLY A 171 -8.07 8.53 -1.21
C GLY A 171 -8.80 7.35 -1.86
N LEU A 172 -8.32 6.90 -3.03
CA LEU A 172 -8.95 5.84 -3.81
C LEU A 172 -8.62 4.44 -3.27
N SER A 173 -7.34 4.08 -3.27
CA SER A 173 -6.90 2.72 -2.96
C SER A 173 -6.29 2.57 -1.57
N GLY A 174 -5.68 3.62 -1.00
CA GLY A 174 -5.18 3.60 0.36
C GLY A 174 -6.30 3.45 1.38
N SER A 175 -7.30 4.30 1.30
CA SER A 175 -8.51 4.29 2.15
C SER A 175 -9.59 3.32 1.65
N GLY A 176 -9.53 2.96 0.38
CA GLY A 176 -10.52 2.12 -0.32
C GLY A 176 -10.92 0.84 0.39
N PRO A 177 -10.01 0.06 0.99
CA PRO A 177 -10.38 -1.16 1.72
C PRO A 177 -11.43 -0.92 2.80
N ALA A 178 -11.38 0.23 3.51
CA ALA A 178 -12.39 0.57 4.52
C ALA A 178 -13.78 0.78 3.89
N TYR A 179 -13.86 1.40 2.70
CA TYR A 179 -15.12 1.59 1.99
C TYR A 179 -15.73 0.25 1.58
N ILE A 180 -14.88 -0.65 1.08
CA ILE A 180 -15.30 -1.99 0.67
C ILE A 180 -15.77 -2.83 1.86
N PHE A 181 -15.12 -2.72 3.03
CA PHE A 181 -15.59 -3.42 4.24
C PHE A 181 -16.97 -2.91 4.67
N ILE A 182 -17.25 -1.61 4.61
CA ILE A 182 -18.59 -1.05 4.88
C ILE A 182 -19.61 -1.60 3.86
N ILE A 183 -19.27 -1.69 2.58
CA ILE A 183 -20.15 -2.23 1.55
C ILE A 183 -20.45 -3.72 1.81
N ILE A 184 -19.43 -4.52 2.14
CA ILE A 184 -19.58 -5.95 2.46
C ILE A 184 -20.49 -6.13 3.68
N GLU A 185 -20.28 -5.33 4.73
CA GLU A 185 -21.09 -5.37 5.95
C GLU A 185 -22.54 -5.01 5.64
N ALA A 186 -22.79 -3.94 4.89
CA ALA A 186 -24.16 -3.55 4.51
C ALA A 186 -24.88 -4.60 3.65
N LEU A 187 -24.16 -5.23 2.70
CA LEU A 187 -24.71 -6.35 1.92
C LEU A 187 -25.05 -7.55 2.81
N ALA A 188 -24.18 -7.87 3.77
CA ALA A 188 -24.43 -8.94 4.73
C ALA A 188 -25.62 -8.63 5.63
N ASP A 189 -25.79 -7.39 6.07
CA ASP A 189 -26.97 -6.93 6.84
C ASP A 189 -28.27 -7.11 6.04
N GLY A 190 -28.22 -6.78 4.74
CA GLY A 190 -29.32 -7.06 3.81
C GLY A 190 -29.69 -8.54 3.76
N GLY A 191 -28.68 -9.41 3.67
CA GLY A 191 -28.87 -10.87 3.71
C GLY A 191 -29.54 -11.35 5.01
N VAL A 192 -29.07 -10.85 6.14
CA VAL A 192 -29.65 -11.15 7.46
C VAL A 192 -31.10 -10.67 7.56
N LYS A 193 -31.38 -9.45 7.09
CA LYS A 193 -32.76 -8.92 7.03
C LYS A 193 -33.69 -9.80 6.21
N MET A 194 -33.16 -10.50 5.21
CA MET A 194 -33.92 -11.40 4.35
C MET A 194 -33.91 -12.87 4.82
N GLY A 195 -33.40 -13.15 6.05
CA GLY A 195 -33.50 -14.45 6.72
C GLY A 195 -32.27 -15.35 6.61
N LEU A 196 -31.16 -14.89 6.00
CA LEU A 196 -29.91 -15.65 6.02
C LEU A 196 -29.20 -15.53 7.37
N SER A 197 -28.40 -16.53 7.75
CA SER A 197 -27.53 -16.39 8.93
C SER A 197 -26.43 -15.35 8.65
N ARG A 198 -25.94 -14.70 9.73
CA ARG A 198 -24.85 -13.70 9.64
C ARG A 198 -23.60 -14.27 8.95
N GLU A 199 -23.21 -15.47 9.32
CA GLU A 199 -22.03 -16.14 8.78
C GLU A 199 -22.15 -16.35 7.25
N ILE A 200 -23.28 -16.88 6.79
CA ILE A 200 -23.54 -17.09 5.36
C ILE A 200 -23.58 -15.77 4.61
N SER A 201 -24.25 -14.75 5.19
CA SER A 201 -24.36 -13.42 4.58
C SER A 201 -23.02 -12.76 4.35
N ILE A 202 -22.13 -12.76 5.36
CA ILE A 202 -20.76 -12.21 5.25
C ILE A 202 -19.97 -12.95 4.17
N LYS A 203 -20.00 -14.28 4.17
CA LYS A 203 -19.28 -15.11 3.20
C LYS A 203 -19.73 -14.84 1.76
N LEU A 204 -21.02 -14.78 1.52
CA LEU A 204 -21.58 -14.50 0.20
C LEU A 204 -21.28 -13.07 -0.25
N ALA A 205 -21.45 -12.08 0.61
CA ALA A 205 -21.16 -10.68 0.30
C ALA A 205 -19.68 -10.49 -0.06
N ALA A 206 -18.77 -11.00 0.75
CA ALA A 206 -17.33 -10.91 0.50
C ALA A 206 -16.94 -11.59 -0.83
N GLN A 207 -17.45 -12.80 -1.10
CA GLN A 207 -17.17 -13.51 -2.35
C GLN A 207 -17.76 -12.79 -3.57
N THR A 208 -18.91 -12.16 -3.43
CA THR A 208 -19.53 -11.37 -4.51
C THR A 208 -18.65 -10.17 -4.88
N VAL A 209 -18.15 -9.42 -3.89
CA VAL A 209 -17.26 -8.28 -4.13
C VAL A 209 -15.95 -8.74 -4.77
N LEU A 210 -15.32 -9.78 -4.23
CA LEU A 210 -14.11 -10.38 -4.78
C LEU A 210 -14.28 -10.82 -6.24
N GLY A 211 -15.32 -11.59 -6.51
CA GLY A 211 -15.59 -12.11 -7.85
C GLY A 211 -15.88 -11.02 -8.87
N SER A 212 -16.64 -9.99 -8.48
CA SER A 212 -16.95 -8.86 -9.35
C SER A 212 -15.70 -8.04 -9.69
N ALA A 213 -14.84 -7.76 -8.70
CA ALA A 213 -13.58 -7.07 -8.93
C ALA A 213 -12.64 -7.87 -9.83
N LYS A 214 -12.52 -9.18 -9.58
CA LYS A 214 -11.70 -10.09 -10.39
C LYS A 214 -12.19 -10.19 -11.83
N LEU A 215 -13.49 -10.32 -12.04
CA LEU A 215 -14.10 -10.34 -13.37
C LEU A 215 -13.78 -9.06 -14.16
N LEU A 216 -13.86 -7.89 -13.51
CA LEU A 216 -13.50 -6.61 -14.12
C LEU A 216 -12.02 -6.57 -14.56
N LEU A 217 -11.11 -6.97 -13.67
CA LEU A 217 -9.66 -6.96 -13.94
C LEU A 217 -9.27 -7.93 -15.06
N GLU A 218 -9.86 -9.11 -15.11
CA GLU A 218 -9.58 -10.14 -16.12
C GLU A 218 -10.17 -9.79 -17.49
N THR A 219 -11.41 -9.32 -17.52
CA THR A 219 -12.09 -9.03 -18.79
C THR A 219 -11.73 -7.67 -19.37
N LYS A 220 -11.25 -6.73 -18.54
CA LYS A 220 -10.96 -5.34 -18.90
C LYS A 220 -12.17 -4.60 -19.53
N LYS A 221 -13.38 -5.12 -19.33
CA LYS A 221 -14.62 -4.51 -19.80
C LYS A 221 -14.97 -3.27 -18.99
N HIS A 222 -15.73 -2.36 -19.56
CA HIS A 222 -16.25 -1.21 -18.81
C HIS A 222 -17.19 -1.67 -17.69
N PRO A 223 -17.11 -1.08 -16.47
CA PRO A 223 -17.97 -1.48 -15.33
C PRO A 223 -19.47 -1.41 -15.66
N GLY A 224 -19.90 -0.45 -16.48
CA GLY A 224 -21.27 -0.32 -16.95
C GLY A 224 -21.72 -1.53 -17.76
N GLU A 225 -20.86 -2.04 -18.67
CA GLU A 225 -21.15 -3.21 -19.48
C GLU A 225 -21.32 -4.47 -18.61
N LEU A 226 -20.45 -4.65 -17.61
CA LEU A 226 -20.57 -5.78 -16.68
C LEU A 226 -21.81 -5.66 -15.79
N LYS A 227 -22.19 -4.47 -15.37
CA LYS A 227 -23.45 -4.20 -14.66
C LYS A 227 -24.66 -4.58 -15.51
N ASP A 228 -24.67 -4.18 -16.77
CA ASP A 228 -25.79 -4.45 -17.70
C ASP A 228 -25.90 -5.96 -18.03
N MET A 229 -24.78 -6.68 -18.09
CA MET A 229 -24.76 -8.14 -18.27
C MET A 229 -25.51 -8.89 -17.14
N VAL A 230 -25.53 -8.35 -15.93
CA VAL A 230 -26.21 -8.96 -14.78
C VAL A 230 -27.66 -8.47 -14.65
N ALA A 231 -27.99 -7.32 -15.25
CA ALA A 231 -29.33 -6.71 -15.14
C ALA A 231 -30.25 -7.21 -16.24
N THR A 232 -31.26 -8.02 -15.87
CA THR A 232 -32.28 -8.49 -16.79
C THR A 232 -33.55 -7.61 -16.74
N PRO A 233 -34.34 -7.52 -17.85
CA PRO A 233 -35.59 -6.78 -17.86
C PRO A 233 -36.56 -7.30 -16.77
N ALA A 234 -37.12 -6.37 -15.98
CA ALA A 234 -38.00 -6.63 -14.84
C ALA A 234 -37.43 -7.58 -13.76
N GLY A 235 -36.10 -7.81 -13.76
CA GLY A 235 -35.40 -8.68 -12.85
C GLY A 235 -35.10 -8.08 -11.48
N THR A 236 -34.68 -8.92 -10.55
CA THR A 236 -34.29 -8.49 -9.19
C THR A 236 -33.13 -7.49 -9.18
N THR A 237 -32.18 -7.68 -10.10
CA THR A 237 -30.97 -6.84 -10.18
C THR A 237 -31.31 -5.40 -10.58
N ILE A 238 -32.14 -5.19 -11.61
CA ILE A 238 -32.49 -3.82 -12.03
C ILE A 238 -33.29 -3.09 -10.95
N THR A 239 -34.17 -3.80 -10.22
CA THR A 239 -34.91 -3.23 -9.09
C THR A 239 -33.96 -2.80 -7.98
N ALA A 240 -32.99 -3.62 -7.62
CA ALA A 240 -31.98 -3.29 -6.60
C ALA A 240 -31.07 -2.13 -7.03
N ILE A 241 -30.67 -2.07 -8.31
CA ILE A 241 -29.90 -0.94 -8.87
C ILE A 241 -30.67 0.37 -8.71
N HIS A 242 -31.98 0.36 -8.97
CA HIS A 242 -32.82 1.54 -8.79
C HIS A 242 -32.77 2.10 -7.36
N GLU A 243 -32.85 1.22 -6.35
CA GLU A 243 -32.72 1.61 -4.93
C GLU A 243 -31.33 2.22 -4.62
N LEU A 244 -30.24 1.64 -5.15
CA LEU A 244 -28.88 2.15 -4.95
C LEU A 244 -28.69 3.53 -5.59
N GLU A 245 -29.22 3.74 -6.79
CA GLU A 245 -29.16 5.04 -7.49
C GLU A 245 -30.02 6.11 -6.77
N SER A 246 -31.21 5.74 -6.33
CA SER A 246 -32.11 6.61 -5.55
C SER A 246 -31.46 7.04 -4.22
N ALA A 247 -30.72 6.15 -3.57
CA ALA A 247 -29.93 6.43 -2.37
C ALA A 247 -28.62 7.19 -2.65
N LYS A 248 -28.33 7.55 -3.90
CA LYS A 248 -27.13 8.33 -4.32
C LYS A 248 -25.80 7.65 -3.99
N LEU A 249 -25.72 6.33 -4.08
CA LEU A 249 -24.51 5.56 -3.75
C LEU A 249 -23.29 6.09 -4.50
N ARG A 250 -23.39 6.34 -5.81
CA ARG A 250 -22.28 6.86 -6.63
C ARG A 250 -21.74 8.17 -6.11
N ALA A 251 -22.60 9.13 -5.86
CA ALA A 251 -22.20 10.45 -5.34
C ALA A 251 -21.56 10.35 -3.95
N THR A 252 -22.00 9.41 -3.14
CA THR A 252 -21.43 9.18 -1.80
C THR A 252 -20.02 8.61 -1.88
N LEU A 253 -19.77 7.62 -2.74
CA LEU A 253 -18.44 7.05 -2.96
C LEU A 253 -17.46 8.06 -3.58
N ILE A 254 -17.91 8.88 -4.54
CA ILE A 254 -17.09 9.95 -5.12
C ILE A 254 -16.65 10.93 -4.05
N ARG A 255 -17.59 11.40 -3.20
CA ARG A 255 -17.27 12.31 -2.08
C ARG A 255 -16.35 11.67 -1.05
N ALA A 256 -16.46 10.37 -0.78
CA ALA A 256 -15.58 9.69 0.14
C ALA A 256 -14.11 9.70 -0.36
N VAL A 257 -13.89 9.41 -1.63
CA VAL A 257 -12.56 9.50 -2.27
C VAL A 257 -12.03 10.92 -2.25
N GLU A 258 -12.87 11.92 -2.60
CA GLU A 258 -12.50 13.34 -2.57
C GLU A 258 -12.10 13.79 -1.17
N ALA A 259 -12.91 13.51 -0.15
CA ALA A 259 -12.65 13.89 1.23
C ALA A 259 -11.33 13.28 1.75
N ALA A 260 -11.07 12.01 1.46
CA ALA A 260 -9.83 11.35 1.87
C ALA A 260 -8.61 11.92 1.12
N THR A 261 -8.75 12.25 -0.17
CA THR A 261 -7.71 12.92 -0.97
C THR A 261 -7.36 14.29 -0.40
N LEU A 262 -8.37 15.11 -0.11
CA LEU A 262 -8.18 16.44 0.49
C LEU A 262 -7.54 16.35 1.88
N LYS A 263 -7.94 15.36 2.67
CA LYS A 263 -7.30 15.11 3.96
C LYS A 263 -5.83 14.71 3.81
N SER A 264 -5.49 13.85 2.85
CA SER A 264 -4.10 13.49 2.54
C SER A 264 -3.26 14.73 2.21
N ARG A 265 -3.76 15.61 1.33
CA ARG A 265 -3.11 16.89 1.00
C ARG A 265 -2.90 17.79 2.21
N SER A 266 -3.90 17.88 3.09
CA SER A 266 -3.78 18.70 4.31
C SER A 266 -2.72 18.19 5.29
N LEU A 267 -2.50 16.88 5.38
CA LEU A 267 -1.44 16.29 6.18
C LEU A 267 -0.06 16.65 5.62
N ASN A 268 0.09 16.70 4.29
CA ASN A 268 1.33 17.15 3.65
C ASN A 268 1.67 18.59 4.02
N SER A 269 0.68 19.49 4.08
CA SER A 269 0.88 20.90 4.42
C SER A 269 1.11 21.17 5.91
N SER A 270 0.62 20.31 6.80
CA SER A 270 0.80 20.45 8.26
C SER A 270 2.08 19.82 8.80
N SER A 271 2.74 18.95 8.05
CA SER A 271 4.05 18.39 8.40
C SER A 271 5.20 19.41 8.31
N PHE A 272 4.91 20.65 7.90
CA PHE A 272 5.86 21.77 7.75
C PHE A 272 5.73 22.85 8.83
N LYS A 273 4.98 22.58 9.92
CA LYS A 273 4.91 23.53 11.05
C LYS A 273 5.61 23.01 12.29
#